data_d2917c5e0afcb868e53a6d1ff5993bd1
#
_entry.id   d2917c5e0afcb868e53a6d1ff5993bd1
#
_cell.length_a   1.000
_cell.length_b   1.000
_cell.length_c   1.000
_cell.angle_alpha   90.00
_cell.angle_beta   90.00
_cell.angle_gamma   90.00
#
_symmetry.space_group_name_H-M   'P 1'
#
loop_
_entity.id
_entity.type
_entity.pdbx_description
1 polymer ?
#
loop_
_entity_poly.entity_id
_entity_poly.type
_entity_poly.pdbx_seq_one_letter_code
_entity_poly.pdbx_strand_id
1 'polypeptide(L)'
;MARNKQIAIILADMLQFYGLDCLLKEYFSPLQISYFPNMQALAEKQPDWFDFYFTDAETFLIHGDYFLPRRNKTIVLVDKVETSGTANNLISTRSSVETMIEQIEQVLLAENTNNVVETNNKDLSG
;
A
#
# COMPACT_ATOMS: atom_id res chain seq x y z
N MET A 1 -16.28 14.11 -10.66
CA MET A 1 -14.83 14.22 -10.86
C MET A 1 -14.07 13.43 -9.81
N ALA A 2 -13.11 12.67 -10.24
CA ALA A 2 -12.35 11.84 -9.32
C ALA A 2 -11.32 12.69 -8.55
N ARG A 3 -11.23 12.45 -7.26
CA ARG A 3 -10.19 13.07 -6.45
C ARG A 3 -8.90 12.27 -6.57
N ASN A 4 -7.79 12.91 -6.21
CA ASN A 4 -6.52 12.20 -6.16
C ASN A 4 -6.56 11.14 -5.07
N LYS A 5 -5.89 10.01 -5.32
CA LYS A 5 -5.76 8.98 -4.31
C LYS A 5 -4.91 9.49 -3.16
N GLN A 6 -5.33 9.18 -1.94
CA GLN A 6 -4.63 9.57 -0.72
C GLN A 6 -3.77 8.40 -0.25
N ILE A 7 -2.47 8.62 -0.22
CA ILE A 7 -1.49 7.58 0.11
C ILE A 7 -0.80 7.94 1.41
N ALA A 8 -0.77 7.00 2.35
CA ALA A 8 0.01 7.15 3.58
C ALA A 8 1.24 6.27 3.48
N ILE A 9 2.40 6.83 3.77
CA ILE A 9 3.65 6.07 3.80
C ILE A 9 4.19 6.13 5.21
N ILE A 10 4.25 4.98 5.88
CA ILE A 10 4.75 4.86 7.25
C ILE A 10 6.05 4.08 7.22
N LEU A 11 7.16 4.80 7.16
CA LEU A 11 8.49 4.21 7.07
C LEU A 11 9.46 4.99 7.96
N ALA A 12 10.28 4.28 8.73
CA ALA A 12 11.33 4.92 9.51
C ALA A 12 12.54 5.25 8.65
N ASP A 13 12.75 4.49 7.57
CA ASP A 13 13.90 4.66 6.70
C ASP A 13 13.61 5.74 5.66
N MET A 14 14.31 6.87 5.80
CA MET A 14 14.09 8.01 4.92
C MET A 14 14.49 7.74 3.47
N LEU A 15 15.51 6.89 3.27
CA LEU A 15 15.91 6.55 1.91
C LEU A 15 14.83 5.73 1.22
N GLN A 16 14.23 4.80 1.95
CA GLN A 16 13.12 4.04 1.39
C GLN A 16 11.94 4.93 1.08
N PHE A 17 11.62 5.85 1.99
CA PHE A 17 10.54 6.79 1.72
C PHE A 17 10.84 7.63 0.48
N TYR A 18 12.04 8.17 0.40
CA TYR A 18 12.40 9.03 -0.73
C TYR A 18 12.29 8.30 -2.05
N GLY A 19 12.83 7.08 -2.09
CA GLY A 19 12.74 6.27 -3.31
C GLY A 19 11.32 5.95 -3.70
N LEU A 20 10.52 5.55 -2.73
CA LEU A 20 9.13 5.23 -2.98
C LEU A 20 8.34 6.46 -3.43
N ASP A 21 8.55 7.58 -2.77
CA ASP A 21 7.87 8.83 -3.09
C ASP A 21 8.18 9.24 -4.54
N CYS A 22 9.44 9.17 -4.93
CA CYS A 22 9.84 9.50 -6.30
C CYS A 22 9.18 8.56 -7.31
N LEU A 23 9.18 7.27 -7.00
CA LEU A 23 8.61 6.26 -7.89
C LEU A 23 7.11 6.49 -8.05
N LEU A 24 6.41 6.74 -6.97
CA LEU A 24 4.97 6.95 -7.01
C LEU A 24 4.62 8.21 -7.79
N LYS A 25 5.35 9.28 -7.57
CA LYS A 25 5.06 10.53 -8.27
C LYS A 25 5.35 10.44 -9.75
N GLU A 26 6.36 9.66 -10.12
CA GLU A 26 6.74 9.54 -11.52
C GLU A 26 5.77 8.67 -12.31
N TYR A 27 5.31 7.58 -11.72
CA TYR A 27 4.57 6.56 -12.47
C TYR A 27 3.08 6.49 -12.14
N PHE A 28 2.63 7.11 -11.07
CA PHE A 28 1.25 6.98 -10.62
C PHE A 28 0.58 8.32 -10.33
N SER A 29 1.14 9.40 -10.83
CA SER A 29 0.56 10.72 -10.65
C SER A 29 -0.84 10.77 -11.30
N PRO A 30 -1.81 11.51 -10.73
CA PRO A 30 -1.66 12.34 -9.54
C PRO A 30 -2.00 11.58 -8.26
N LEU A 31 -1.18 11.76 -7.26
CA LEU A 31 -1.39 11.15 -5.94
C LEU A 31 -1.15 12.22 -4.87
N GLN A 32 -1.83 12.06 -3.75
CA GLN A 32 -1.57 12.86 -2.55
C GLN A 32 -0.83 11.97 -1.57
N ILE A 33 0.43 12.27 -1.30
CA ILE A 33 1.28 11.43 -0.48
C ILE A 33 1.54 12.12 0.85
N SER A 34 1.26 11.41 1.94
CA SER A 34 1.55 11.87 3.29
C SER A 34 2.56 10.92 3.93
N TYR A 35 3.58 11.49 4.54
CA TYR A 35 4.64 10.70 5.16
C TYR A 35 4.51 10.71 6.67
N PHE A 36 4.69 9.54 7.27
CA PHE A 36 4.68 9.37 8.72
C PHE A 36 5.90 8.53 9.13
N PRO A 37 6.74 9.04 10.03
CA PRO A 37 7.90 8.27 10.46
C PRO A 37 7.56 7.08 11.33
N ASN A 38 6.37 7.07 11.94
CA ASN A 38 5.94 5.98 12.81
C ASN A 38 4.42 6.00 12.93
N MET A 39 3.88 5.01 13.63
CA MET A 39 2.43 4.88 13.79
C MET A 39 1.84 5.95 14.69
N GLN A 40 2.62 6.49 15.63
CA GLN A 40 2.12 7.56 16.47
C GLN A 40 1.79 8.79 15.64
N ALA A 41 2.66 9.13 14.69
CA ALA A 41 2.42 10.26 13.82
C ALA A 41 1.16 10.06 12.97
N LEU A 42 0.95 8.83 12.50
CA LEU A 42 -0.26 8.52 11.75
C LEU A 42 -1.51 8.67 12.61
N ALA A 43 -1.44 8.19 13.86
CA ALA A 43 -2.60 8.24 14.74
C ALA A 43 -3.02 9.66 15.09
N GLU A 44 -2.09 10.60 15.00
CA GLU A 44 -2.40 12.01 15.28
C GLU A 44 -3.13 12.68 14.11
N LYS A 45 -3.16 12.03 12.98
CA LYS A 45 -3.95 12.47 11.84
C LYS A 45 -5.27 11.70 11.83
N GLN A 46 -5.91 11.61 10.68
CA GLN A 46 -7.13 10.83 10.54
C GLN A 46 -6.78 9.53 9.84
N PRO A 47 -6.56 8.45 10.60
CA PRO A 47 -6.00 7.22 10.03
C PRO A 47 -6.84 6.62 8.91
N ASP A 48 -8.14 6.84 8.89
CA ASP A 48 -9.00 6.27 7.86
C ASP A 48 -9.16 7.18 6.65
N TRP A 49 -8.40 8.24 6.59
CA TRP A 49 -8.44 9.19 5.49
C TRP A 49 -7.84 8.62 4.20
N PHE A 50 -6.99 7.60 4.30
CA PHE A 50 -6.15 7.17 3.21
C PHE A 50 -6.76 6.05 2.41
N ASP A 51 -6.52 6.08 1.09
CA ASP A 51 -6.95 5.02 0.19
C ASP A 51 -6.01 3.84 0.21
N PHE A 52 -4.71 4.11 0.36
CA PHE A 52 -3.69 3.06 0.40
C PHE A 52 -2.61 3.40 1.39
N TYR A 53 -1.96 2.35 1.92
CA TYR A 53 -0.90 2.48 2.91
C TYR A 53 0.33 1.73 2.42
N PHE A 54 1.50 2.33 2.63
CA PHE A 54 2.77 1.65 2.43
C PHE A 54 3.50 1.63 3.76
N THR A 55 4.03 0.47 4.15
CA THR A 55 4.78 0.36 5.38
C THR A 55 5.81 -0.76 5.25
N ASP A 56 6.66 -0.93 6.24
CA ASP A 56 7.62 -2.03 6.24
C ASP A 56 7.07 -3.22 7.00
N ALA A 57 7.78 -4.36 6.89
CA ALA A 57 7.30 -5.60 7.50
C ALA A 57 7.21 -5.50 9.01
N GLU A 58 8.18 -4.86 9.63
CA GLU A 58 8.21 -4.75 11.08
C GLU A 58 7.01 -3.97 11.60
N THR A 59 6.74 -2.83 10.99
CA THR A 59 5.61 -1.99 11.38
C THR A 59 4.30 -2.73 11.16
N PHE A 60 4.19 -3.42 10.02
CA PHE A 60 2.99 -4.19 9.72
C PHE A 60 2.73 -5.26 10.77
N LEU A 61 3.77 -5.98 11.17
CA LEU A 61 3.62 -7.05 12.15
C LEU A 61 3.32 -6.51 13.55
N ILE A 62 4.02 -5.46 13.96
CA ILE A 62 3.83 -4.89 15.28
C ILE A 62 2.43 -4.27 15.42
N HIS A 63 1.94 -3.67 14.36
CA HIS A 63 0.65 -2.99 14.38
C HIS A 63 -0.40 -3.73 13.56
N GLY A 64 -0.40 -5.05 13.72
CA GLY A 64 -1.33 -5.91 12.97
C GLY A 64 -2.79 -5.57 13.23
N ASP A 65 -3.11 -5.16 14.44
CA ASP A 65 -4.48 -4.78 14.76
C ASP A 65 -4.99 -3.64 13.87
N TYR A 66 -4.09 -2.75 13.47
CA TYR A 66 -4.44 -1.66 12.56
C TYR A 66 -4.44 -2.12 11.10
N PHE A 67 -3.42 -2.87 10.69
CA PHE A 67 -3.20 -3.16 9.27
C PHE A 67 -3.95 -4.38 8.77
N LEU A 68 -4.24 -5.37 9.62
CA LEU A 68 -4.92 -6.58 9.14
C LEU A 68 -6.31 -6.28 8.56
N PRO A 69 -7.13 -5.43 9.19
CA PRO A 69 -8.39 -5.06 8.56
C PRO A 69 -8.20 -4.27 7.26
N ARG A 70 -7.02 -3.69 7.07
CA ARG A 70 -6.71 -2.86 5.92
C ARG A 70 -5.73 -3.53 4.96
N ARG A 71 -5.53 -4.85 5.10
CA ARG A 71 -4.46 -5.53 4.36
C ARG A 71 -4.63 -5.48 2.85
N ASN A 72 -5.86 -5.36 2.38
CA ASN A 72 -6.10 -5.32 0.94
C ASN A 72 -5.67 -3.99 0.32
N LYS A 73 -5.50 -2.96 1.13
CA LYS A 73 -5.04 -1.66 0.66
C LYS A 73 -3.72 -1.26 1.29
N THR A 74 -3.01 -2.22 1.88
CA THR A 74 -1.71 -1.98 2.49
C THR A 74 -0.65 -2.74 1.71
N ILE A 75 0.39 -2.02 1.29
CA ILE A 75 1.51 -2.62 0.59
C ILE A 75 2.71 -2.62 1.53
N VAL A 76 3.32 -3.79 1.70
CA VAL A 76 4.39 -3.99 2.66
C VAL A 76 5.72 -4.13 1.92
N LEU A 77 6.69 -3.31 2.29
CA LEU A 77 8.04 -3.40 1.73
C LEU A 77 8.84 -4.43 2.53
N VAL A 78 9.45 -5.37 1.83
CA VAL A 78 10.22 -6.43 2.46
C VAL A 78 11.54 -6.62 1.75
N ASP A 79 12.55 -7.08 2.51
CA ASP A 79 13.81 -7.50 1.90
C ASP A 79 13.67 -8.87 1.28
N LYS A 80 12.96 -9.74 1.97
CA LYS A 80 12.73 -11.13 1.53
C LYS A 80 11.25 -11.43 1.66
N VAL A 81 10.72 -12.11 0.66
CA VAL A 81 9.30 -12.41 0.61
C VAL A 81 8.85 -13.28 1.78
N GLU A 82 9.70 -14.21 2.22
CA GLU A 82 9.32 -15.12 3.29
C GLU A 82 9.15 -14.47 4.64
N THR A 83 9.53 -13.21 4.80
CA THR A 83 9.33 -12.51 6.06
C THR A 83 8.01 -11.77 6.12
N SER A 84 7.16 -11.99 5.15
CA SER A 84 5.96 -11.18 4.97
C SER A 84 4.84 -11.45 5.98
N GLY A 85 4.80 -12.64 6.57
CA GLY A 85 3.72 -12.97 7.48
C GLY A 85 2.39 -13.05 6.77
N THR A 86 1.40 -12.29 7.27
CA THR A 86 0.04 -12.33 6.75
C THR A 86 -0.28 -11.20 5.77
N ALA A 87 0.73 -10.48 5.31
CA ALA A 87 0.50 -9.40 4.36
C ALA A 87 0.03 -9.95 3.01
N ASN A 88 -0.94 -9.28 2.41
CA ASN A 88 -1.46 -9.67 1.10
C ASN A 88 -0.62 -9.11 -0.04
N ASN A 89 -0.10 -7.91 0.12
CA ASN A 89 0.55 -7.19 -0.97
C ASN A 89 1.96 -6.84 -0.55
N LEU A 90 2.93 -7.40 -1.26
CA LEU A 90 4.34 -7.27 -0.91
C LEU A 90 5.13 -6.68 -2.05
N ILE A 91 6.09 -5.84 -1.70
CA ILE A 91 7.08 -5.36 -2.65
C ILE A 91 8.46 -5.67 -2.08
N SER A 92 9.27 -6.42 -2.84
CA SER A 92 10.64 -6.64 -2.44
C SER A 92 11.48 -5.44 -2.82
N THR A 93 12.22 -4.92 -1.83
CA THR A 93 13.09 -3.78 -2.09
C THR A 93 14.28 -4.16 -2.97
N ARG A 94 14.44 -5.45 -3.25
CA ARG A 94 15.50 -5.96 -4.11
C ARG A 94 15.01 -6.20 -5.53
N SER A 95 13.75 -5.94 -5.80
CA SER A 95 13.17 -6.10 -7.14
C SER A 95 13.64 -4.97 -8.05
N SER A 96 13.50 -5.20 -9.35
CA SER A 96 13.69 -4.14 -10.33
C SER A 96 12.58 -3.12 -10.20
N VAL A 97 12.83 -1.92 -10.72
CA VAL A 97 11.84 -0.87 -10.70
C VAL A 97 10.60 -1.30 -11.46
N GLU A 98 10.78 -1.99 -12.58
CA GLU A 98 9.64 -2.47 -13.38
C GLU A 98 8.77 -3.41 -12.58
N THR A 99 9.38 -4.32 -11.82
CA THR A 99 8.62 -5.25 -10.99
C THR A 99 7.88 -4.53 -9.88
N MET A 100 8.52 -3.55 -9.25
CA MET A 100 7.87 -2.75 -8.21
C MET A 100 6.66 -2.03 -8.78
N ILE A 101 6.81 -1.43 -9.94
CA ILE A 101 5.71 -0.71 -10.59
C ILE A 101 4.54 -1.65 -10.84
N GLU A 102 4.83 -2.85 -11.35
CA GLU A 102 3.77 -3.83 -11.60
C GLU A 102 3.04 -4.22 -10.34
N GLN A 103 3.79 -4.44 -9.26
CA GLN A 103 3.18 -4.84 -8.00
C GLN A 103 2.31 -3.73 -7.41
N ILE A 104 2.79 -2.49 -7.47
CA ILE A 104 2.02 -1.36 -7.00
C ILE A 104 0.77 -1.17 -7.85
N GLU A 105 0.93 -1.29 -9.15
CA GLU A 105 -0.18 -1.14 -10.09
C GLU A 105 -1.28 -2.12 -9.81
N GLN A 106 -0.92 -3.37 -9.52
CA GLN A 106 -1.90 -4.40 -9.20
C GLN A 106 -2.74 -4.02 -8.00
N VAL A 107 -2.15 -3.40 -6.99
CA VAL A 107 -2.89 -3.01 -5.80
C VAL A 107 -3.74 -1.78 -6.06
N LEU A 108 -3.18 -0.77 -6.67
CA LEU A 108 -3.90 0.48 -6.89
C LEU A 108 -5.07 0.31 -7.84
N LEU A 109 -4.95 -0.57 -8.81
CA LEU A 109 -6.01 -0.81 -9.79
C LEU A 109 -6.94 -1.94 -9.37
N ALA A 110 -6.51 -2.80 -8.46
CA ALA A 110 -7.29 -3.97 -8.07
C ALA A 110 -8.61 -3.58 -7.40
N GLU A 111 -8.65 -2.42 -6.74
CA GLU A 111 -9.88 -2.00 -6.08
C GLU A 111 -11.02 -1.90 -7.05
N ASN A 112 -10.81 -1.23 -8.19
CA ASN A 112 -11.83 -1.14 -9.22
C ASN A 112 -12.11 -2.49 -9.85
N THR A 113 -11.06 -3.25 -10.11
CA THR A 113 -11.17 -4.56 -10.72
C THR A 113 -11.93 -5.52 -9.80
N ASN A 114 -11.61 -5.46 -8.50
CA ASN A 114 -12.25 -6.34 -7.53
C ASN A 114 -13.75 -6.06 -7.45
N ASN A 115 -14.13 -4.80 -7.51
CA ASN A 115 -15.54 -4.46 -7.47
C ASN A 115 -16.27 -5.08 -8.65
N VAL A 116 -15.69 -5.01 -9.84
CA VAL A 116 -16.28 -5.59 -11.03
C VAL A 116 -16.33 -7.11 -10.91
N VAL A 117 -15.23 -7.71 -10.47
CA VAL A 117 -15.15 -9.17 -10.33
C VAL A 117 -16.18 -9.67 -9.31
N GLU A 118 -16.31 -8.97 -8.20
CA GLU A 118 -17.28 -9.38 -7.19
C GLU A 118 -18.68 -9.38 -7.75
N THR A 119 -19.04 -8.35 -8.51
CA THR A 119 -20.35 -8.28 -9.13
C THR A 119 -20.57 -9.46 -10.08
N ASN A 120 -19.57 -9.73 -10.90
CA ASN A 120 -19.66 -10.84 -11.84
C ASN A 120 -19.78 -12.18 -11.13
N ASN A 121 -19.00 -12.36 -10.07
CA ASN A 121 -19.04 -13.59 -9.31
C ASN A 121 -20.42 -13.83 -8.69
N LYS A 122 -21.02 -12.78 -8.18
CA LYS A 122 -22.37 -12.89 -7.63
C LYS A 122 -23.35 -13.30 -8.69
N ASP A 123 -23.24 -12.72 -9.86
CA ASP A 123 -24.10 -13.08 -10.99
C ASP A 123 -23.91 -14.53 -11.36
N LEU A 124 -22.65 -14.98 -11.42
CA LEU A 124 -22.37 -16.36 -11.77
C LEU A 124 -22.82 -17.32 -10.68
N SER A 125 -22.74 -16.90 -9.45
CA SER A 125 -23.17 -17.74 -8.33
C SER A 125 -24.68 -17.85 -8.26
N GLY A 126 -25.34 -16.82 -8.69
CA GLY A 126 -26.79 -16.82 -8.73
C GLY A 126 -27.29 -17.60 -9.90
#